data_828a1b89a999eb85ff54e456d7403042
#
_entry.id   828a1b89a999eb85ff54e456d7403042
#
_cell.length_a   1.000
_cell.length_b   1.000
_cell.length_c   1.000
_cell.angle_alpha   90.00
_cell.angle_beta   90.00
_cell.angle_gamma   90.00
#
_symmetry.space_group_name_H-M   'P 1'
#
loop_
_entity.id
_entity.type
_entity.pdbx_description
1 polymer ?
#
loop_
_entity_poly.entity_id
_entity_poly.type
_entity_poly.pdbx_seq_one_letter_code
_entity_poly.pdbx_strand_id
1 'polypeptide(L)'
;MKRLVPFLAVLAILTTGLGSHAARAADTKPAKGAKTDAKAAAATPAVTDSLGLLERAVAKDSTKFDNLYKLGIMYLDREKNAEAAQVFTKANQVKPKNVKVLVNLGVALDNLSRADEAQGYYKQAITISPQDSLASCRLATSLYAQGKFSESMTLLRDLIAKQPRSHCAYFTMGVAFADAGLYRDAIRMWKKVVELAPSSPEAQSAKESIDVLERFLSGQ
;
A
#
# COMPACT_ATOMS: atom_id res chain seq x y z
N MET A 1 10.42 -22.35 27.29
CA MET A 1 10.19 -22.29 25.83
C MET A 1 8.98 -21.38 25.61
N LYS A 2 9.20 -20.08 25.38
CA LYS A 2 8.14 -19.11 25.10
C LYS A 2 7.78 -19.25 23.61
N ARG A 3 6.54 -19.60 23.30
CA ARG A 3 6.05 -19.77 21.93
C ARG A 3 6.14 -18.42 21.22
N LEU A 4 6.93 -18.35 20.15
CA LEU A 4 6.93 -17.23 19.21
C LEU A 4 5.51 -17.14 18.61
N VAL A 5 4.87 -16.02 18.83
CA VAL A 5 3.70 -15.62 18.03
C VAL A 5 4.28 -15.16 16.69
N PRO A 6 3.90 -15.75 15.56
CA PRO A 6 4.43 -15.31 14.28
C PRO A 6 3.94 -13.88 14.00
N PHE A 7 4.86 -12.99 13.74
CA PHE A 7 4.62 -11.58 13.36
C PHE A 7 4.03 -11.43 11.95
N LEU A 8 3.28 -12.43 11.47
CA LEU A 8 2.52 -12.40 10.22
C LEU A 8 1.50 -11.23 10.14
N ALA A 9 1.20 -10.60 11.26
CA ALA A 9 0.30 -9.44 11.31
C ALA A 9 0.91 -8.14 10.76
N VAL A 10 2.25 -8.02 10.71
CA VAL A 10 2.91 -6.79 10.23
C VAL A 10 2.96 -6.74 8.70
N LEU A 11 2.98 -7.90 8.05
CA LEU A 11 2.96 -7.97 6.57
C LEU A 11 1.60 -7.56 5.97
N ALA A 12 0.49 -7.77 6.73
CA ALA A 12 -0.85 -7.35 6.30
C ALA A 12 -1.01 -5.82 6.25
N ILE A 13 -0.18 -5.06 6.99
CA ILE A 13 -0.25 -3.58 7.01
C ILE A 13 0.42 -2.97 5.76
N LEU A 14 1.29 -3.71 5.07
CA LEU A 14 1.94 -3.23 3.84
C LEU A 14 1.03 -3.24 2.62
N THR A 15 -0.08 -3.97 2.66
CA THR A 15 -1.06 -4.03 1.55
C THR A 15 -2.26 -3.12 1.76
N THR A 16 -2.52 -2.64 2.98
CA THR A 16 -3.69 -1.80 3.31
C THR A 16 -3.26 -0.41 3.78
N GLY A 17 -2.55 0.31 2.98
CA GLY A 17 -2.30 1.72 3.21
C GLY A 17 -3.45 2.56 2.67
N LEU A 18 -4.39 2.88 3.51
CA LEU A 18 -5.41 3.94 3.47
C LEU A 18 -6.85 3.40 3.55
N GLY A 19 -7.43 3.59 4.72
CA GLY A 19 -8.87 3.73 4.73
C GLY A 19 -9.64 2.88 5.75
N SER A 20 -10.29 3.65 6.57
CA SER A 20 -11.55 3.43 7.27
C SER A 20 -11.51 2.80 8.66
N HIS A 21 -11.60 3.70 9.65
CA HIS A 21 -12.32 3.45 10.89
C HIS A 21 -13.78 3.07 10.57
N ALA A 22 -14.14 1.80 10.75
CA ALA A 22 -15.52 1.38 10.83
C ALA A 22 -15.79 0.87 12.25
N ALA A 23 -16.64 1.59 12.94
CA ALA A 23 -17.11 1.30 14.28
C ALA A 23 -17.84 -0.05 14.33
N ARG A 24 -17.50 -0.82 15.36
CA ARG A 24 -18.16 -2.06 15.77
C ARG A 24 -19.53 -1.73 16.35
N ALA A 25 -20.61 -2.12 15.69
CA ALA A 25 -21.95 -2.11 16.24
C ALA A 25 -22.32 -3.52 16.77
N ALA A 26 -22.76 -3.55 18.01
CA ALA A 26 -23.19 -4.75 18.72
C ALA A 26 -24.60 -5.16 18.30
N ASP A 27 -24.84 -6.49 18.29
CA ASP A 27 -26.13 -7.15 18.14
C ASP A 27 -27.17 -6.68 19.15
N THR A 28 -28.37 -6.32 18.67
CA THR A 28 -29.58 -6.42 19.44
C THR A 28 -30.78 -6.84 18.54
N LYS A 29 -31.51 -7.82 19.03
CA LYS A 29 -32.62 -8.54 18.43
C LYS A 29 -33.89 -7.68 18.33
N PRO A 30 -34.84 -7.92 17.41
CA PRO A 30 -35.93 -7.00 17.09
C PRO A 30 -37.14 -7.12 18.01
N ALA A 31 -37.73 -5.97 18.32
CA ALA A 31 -39.09 -5.87 18.90
C ALA A 31 -40.09 -5.42 17.83
N LYS A 32 -41.29 -6.05 17.85
CA LYS A 32 -42.42 -5.83 16.95
C LYS A 32 -43.15 -4.51 17.22
N GLY A 33 -43.54 -3.84 16.15
CA GLY A 33 -44.82 -3.18 15.97
C GLY A 33 -44.90 -1.71 16.33
N ALA A 34 -45.01 -0.85 15.30
CA ALA A 34 -45.96 0.24 15.23
C ALA A 34 -45.98 0.84 13.79
N LYS A 35 -47.17 0.92 13.21
CA LYS A 35 -47.46 1.71 11.99
C LYS A 35 -47.51 3.18 12.38
N THR A 36 -46.88 4.06 11.64
CA THR A 36 -47.37 5.43 11.34
C THR A 36 -46.52 6.11 10.27
N ASP A 37 -47.23 6.55 9.26
CA ASP A 37 -47.05 7.77 8.47
C ASP A 37 -45.79 8.04 7.68
N ALA A 38 -45.91 7.87 6.36
CA ALA A 38 -45.09 8.41 5.33
C ALA A 38 -45.06 9.95 5.38
N LYS A 39 -43.99 10.53 5.90
CA LYS A 39 -43.61 11.93 5.65
C LYS A 39 -42.24 11.92 5.00
N ALA A 40 -42.21 12.56 3.84
CA ALA A 40 -41.04 12.69 2.96
C ALA A 40 -39.76 12.91 3.77
N ALA A 41 -38.89 11.90 3.81
CA ALA A 41 -37.52 12.05 4.24
C ALA A 41 -36.80 12.84 3.13
N ALA A 42 -36.38 14.07 3.48
CA ALA A 42 -35.49 14.86 2.67
C ALA A 42 -34.29 14.00 2.27
N ALA A 43 -34.06 13.89 0.96
CA ALA A 43 -32.92 13.22 0.40
C ALA A 43 -31.63 13.83 1.01
N THR A 44 -30.94 13.05 1.84
CA THR A 44 -29.54 13.31 2.16
C THR A 44 -28.81 13.53 0.83
N PRO A 45 -27.98 14.59 0.69
CA PRO A 45 -27.26 14.82 -0.55
C PRO A 45 -26.47 13.54 -0.87
N ALA A 46 -26.77 12.94 -2.01
CA ALA A 46 -26.09 11.77 -2.53
C ALA A 46 -24.59 12.06 -2.42
N VAL A 47 -23.87 11.28 -1.61
CA VAL A 47 -22.41 11.19 -1.68
C VAL A 47 -22.15 10.88 -3.15
N THR A 48 -21.67 11.88 -3.88
CA THR A 48 -21.44 11.77 -5.32
C THR A 48 -20.52 10.57 -5.50
N ASP A 49 -21.02 9.50 -6.08
CA ASP A 49 -20.26 8.29 -6.36
C ASP A 49 -19.18 8.63 -7.39
N SER A 50 -18.08 9.18 -6.87
CA SER A 50 -16.95 9.63 -7.69
C SER A 50 -16.33 8.49 -8.48
N LEU A 51 -16.46 7.23 -8.00
CA LEU A 51 -16.06 6.06 -8.79
C LEU A 51 -16.95 5.86 -10.00
N GLY A 52 -18.26 5.79 -9.82
CA GLY A 52 -19.20 5.61 -10.93
C GLY A 52 -19.17 6.77 -11.93
N LEU A 53 -18.84 7.99 -11.49
CA LEU A 53 -18.61 9.12 -12.40
C LEU A 53 -17.35 8.89 -13.26
N LEU A 54 -16.25 8.42 -12.69
CA LEU A 54 -15.01 8.12 -13.41
C LEU A 54 -15.19 6.91 -14.34
N GLU A 55 -15.88 5.86 -13.89
CA GLU A 55 -16.20 4.70 -14.73
C GLU A 55 -16.97 5.12 -15.98
N ARG A 56 -18.03 5.95 -15.84
CA ARG A 56 -18.78 6.50 -16.98
C ARG A 56 -17.92 7.40 -17.86
N ALA A 57 -17.05 8.21 -17.27
CA ALA A 57 -16.16 9.08 -18.04
C ALA A 57 -15.16 8.26 -18.88
N VAL A 58 -14.60 7.20 -18.32
CA VAL A 58 -13.69 6.27 -19.02
C VAL A 58 -14.45 5.44 -20.07
N ALA A 59 -15.68 5.02 -19.78
CA ALA A 59 -16.52 4.31 -20.75
C ALA A 59 -16.84 5.20 -21.96
N LYS A 60 -17.07 6.50 -21.75
CA LYS A 60 -17.32 7.47 -22.82
C LYS A 60 -16.07 7.78 -23.65
N ASP A 61 -14.91 7.88 -23.00
CA ASP A 61 -13.65 8.19 -23.64
C ASP A 61 -12.48 7.48 -22.89
N SER A 62 -12.10 6.33 -23.41
CA SER A 62 -11.04 5.49 -22.84
C SER A 62 -9.63 5.94 -23.23
N THR A 63 -9.47 7.08 -23.90
CA THR A 63 -8.17 7.65 -24.30
C THR A 63 -7.71 8.75 -23.36
N LYS A 64 -8.55 9.24 -22.45
CA LYS A 64 -8.20 10.28 -21.48
C LYS A 64 -7.34 9.71 -20.36
N PHE A 65 -6.03 9.92 -20.49
CA PHE A 65 -5.03 9.44 -19.54
C PHE A 65 -5.37 9.78 -18.08
N ASP A 66 -5.74 11.02 -17.78
CA ASP A 66 -5.98 11.47 -16.40
C ASP A 66 -7.17 10.74 -15.76
N ASN A 67 -8.21 10.45 -16.53
CA ASN A 67 -9.35 9.69 -16.06
C ASN A 67 -8.98 8.22 -15.79
N LEU A 68 -8.21 7.61 -16.69
CA LEU A 68 -7.70 6.25 -16.52
C LEU A 68 -6.81 6.18 -15.27
N TYR A 69 -5.87 7.11 -15.11
CA TYR A 69 -4.97 7.11 -13.96
C TYR A 69 -5.74 7.26 -12.63
N LYS A 70 -6.67 8.24 -12.55
CA LYS A 70 -7.51 8.45 -11.37
C LYS A 70 -8.38 7.23 -11.05
N LEU A 71 -9.00 6.63 -12.07
CA LEU A 71 -9.83 5.43 -11.89
C LEU A 71 -9.01 4.25 -11.37
N GLY A 72 -7.80 4.05 -11.93
CA GLY A 72 -6.88 3.01 -11.45
C GLY A 72 -6.49 3.19 -9.98
N ILE A 73 -6.19 4.41 -9.54
CA ILE A 73 -5.93 4.72 -8.12
C ILE A 73 -7.17 4.40 -7.27
N MET A 74 -8.37 4.84 -7.68
CA MET A 74 -9.59 4.57 -6.93
C MET A 74 -9.93 3.07 -6.82
N TYR A 75 -9.55 2.28 -7.83
CA TYR A 75 -9.68 0.82 -7.74
C TYR A 75 -8.67 0.22 -6.77
N LEU A 76 -7.40 0.69 -6.76
CA LEU A 76 -6.42 0.24 -5.76
C LEU A 76 -6.88 0.56 -4.33
N ASP A 77 -7.38 1.78 -4.09
CA ASP A 77 -7.87 2.21 -2.77
C ASP A 77 -9.07 1.38 -2.27
N ARG A 78 -9.76 0.70 -3.18
CA ARG A 78 -10.88 -0.21 -2.88
C ARG A 78 -10.53 -1.69 -3.02
N GLU A 79 -9.25 -2.01 -3.12
CA GLU A 79 -8.74 -3.38 -3.28
C GLU A 79 -9.25 -4.11 -4.54
N LYS A 80 -9.82 -3.36 -5.50
CA LYS A 80 -10.24 -3.87 -6.81
C LYS A 80 -9.02 -4.01 -7.74
N ASN A 81 -8.13 -4.92 -7.36
CA ASN A 81 -6.80 -5.02 -7.98
C ASN A 81 -6.85 -5.48 -9.44
N ALA A 82 -7.82 -6.31 -9.82
CA ALA A 82 -7.98 -6.77 -11.20
C ALA A 82 -8.41 -5.62 -12.12
N GLU A 83 -9.39 -4.82 -11.68
CA GLU A 83 -9.86 -3.64 -12.41
C GLU A 83 -8.77 -2.57 -12.47
N ALA A 84 -8.03 -2.37 -11.37
CA ALA A 84 -6.88 -1.47 -11.33
C ALA A 84 -5.82 -1.85 -12.37
N ALA A 85 -5.44 -3.13 -12.44
CA ALA A 85 -4.47 -3.62 -13.42
C ALA A 85 -4.94 -3.40 -14.85
N GLN A 86 -6.22 -3.66 -15.15
CA GLN A 86 -6.80 -3.43 -16.48
C GLN A 86 -6.74 -1.94 -16.88
N VAL A 87 -7.13 -1.05 -15.96
CA VAL A 87 -7.17 0.39 -16.22
C VAL A 87 -5.77 0.97 -16.35
N PHE A 88 -4.81 0.56 -15.50
CA PHE A 88 -3.42 1.00 -15.63
C PHE A 88 -2.74 0.45 -16.90
N THR A 89 -3.12 -0.76 -17.35
CA THR A 89 -2.66 -1.27 -18.65
C THR A 89 -3.11 -0.36 -19.78
N LYS A 90 -4.39 0.06 -19.80
CA LYS A 90 -4.89 1.03 -20.76
C LYS A 90 -4.17 2.39 -20.63
N ALA A 91 -3.98 2.87 -19.41
CA ALA A 91 -3.24 4.11 -19.17
C ALA A 91 -1.79 4.04 -19.72
N ASN A 92 -1.13 2.89 -19.58
CA ASN A 92 0.20 2.66 -20.15
C ASN A 92 0.21 2.59 -21.68
N GLN A 93 -0.87 2.13 -22.31
CA GLN A 93 -1.04 2.18 -23.77
C GLN A 93 -1.21 3.62 -24.27
N VAL A 94 -1.99 4.44 -23.54
CA VAL A 94 -2.23 5.85 -23.89
C VAL A 94 -0.97 6.70 -23.68
N LYS A 95 -0.26 6.49 -22.59
CA LYS A 95 0.97 7.22 -22.25
C LYS A 95 2.06 6.25 -21.82
N PRO A 96 2.78 5.64 -22.75
CA PRO A 96 3.85 4.71 -22.43
C PRO A 96 4.97 5.36 -21.59
N LYS A 97 5.67 4.54 -20.83
CA LYS A 97 6.83 4.96 -20.01
C LYS A 97 6.48 5.98 -18.90
N ASN A 98 5.23 6.05 -18.48
CA ASN A 98 4.87 6.84 -17.32
C ASN A 98 5.22 6.06 -16.04
N VAL A 99 6.23 6.53 -15.30
CA VAL A 99 6.76 5.86 -14.10
C VAL A 99 5.66 5.58 -13.07
N LYS A 100 4.76 6.55 -12.82
CA LYS A 100 3.67 6.37 -11.85
C LYS A 100 2.69 5.26 -12.27
N VAL A 101 2.38 5.16 -13.55
CA VAL A 101 1.52 4.10 -14.09
C VAL A 101 2.20 2.74 -13.95
N LEU A 102 3.49 2.64 -14.32
CA LEU A 102 4.25 1.39 -14.22
C LEU A 102 4.33 0.90 -12.77
N VAL A 103 4.61 1.81 -11.81
CA VAL A 103 4.64 1.46 -10.39
C VAL A 103 3.27 0.98 -9.90
N ASN A 104 2.18 1.71 -10.21
CA ASN A 104 0.85 1.33 -9.74
C ASN A 104 0.32 0.06 -10.42
N LEU A 105 0.68 -0.18 -11.69
CA LEU A 105 0.39 -1.46 -12.36
C LEU A 105 1.13 -2.61 -11.67
N GLY A 106 2.39 -2.41 -11.32
CA GLY A 106 3.14 -3.37 -10.51
C GLY A 106 2.47 -3.65 -9.16
N VAL A 107 2.01 -2.61 -8.44
CA VAL A 107 1.27 -2.78 -7.16
C VAL A 107 0.00 -3.60 -7.36
N ALA A 108 -0.80 -3.30 -8.38
CA ALA A 108 -2.02 -4.07 -8.68
C ALA A 108 -1.71 -5.55 -8.96
N LEU A 109 -0.62 -5.81 -9.68
CA LEU A 109 -0.17 -7.17 -10.01
C LEU A 109 0.38 -7.93 -8.79
N ASP A 110 1.15 -7.27 -7.91
CA ASP A 110 1.60 -7.87 -6.65
C ASP A 110 0.41 -8.27 -5.77
N ASN A 111 -0.60 -7.40 -5.66
CA ASN A 111 -1.82 -7.69 -4.92
C ASN A 111 -2.64 -8.87 -5.53
N LEU A 112 -2.44 -9.15 -6.82
CA LEU A 112 -3.00 -10.32 -7.51
C LEU A 112 -2.08 -11.55 -7.45
N SER A 113 -1.00 -11.52 -6.66
CA SER A 113 0.00 -12.58 -6.57
C SER A 113 0.75 -12.84 -7.90
N ARG A 114 0.82 -11.84 -8.80
CA ARG A 114 1.52 -11.88 -10.08
C ARG A 114 2.88 -11.16 -9.97
N ALA A 115 3.67 -11.57 -8.99
CA ALA A 115 4.86 -10.86 -8.56
C ALA A 115 5.95 -10.76 -9.65
N ASP A 116 6.13 -11.77 -10.50
CA ASP A 116 7.14 -11.72 -11.58
C ASP A 116 6.80 -10.64 -12.61
N GLU A 117 5.51 -10.47 -12.94
CA GLU A 117 5.06 -9.40 -13.83
C GLU A 117 5.19 -8.03 -13.16
N ALA A 118 4.82 -7.92 -11.89
CA ALA A 118 4.98 -6.71 -11.10
C ALA A 118 6.44 -6.23 -11.09
N GLN A 119 7.39 -7.15 -10.83
CA GLN A 119 8.82 -6.86 -10.86
C GLN A 119 9.29 -6.39 -12.23
N GLY A 120 8.73 -6.92 -13.31
CA GLY A 120 9.00 -6.44 -14.67
C GLY A 120 8.65 -4.96 -14.84
N TYR A 121 7.50 -4.54 -14.33
CA TYR A 121 7.07 -3.13 -14.39
C TYR A 121 7.90 -2.22 -13.47
N TYR A 122 8.26 -2.68 -12.27
CA TYR A 122 9.14 -1.91 -11.38
C TYR A 122 10.53 -1.72 -12.00
N LYS A 123 11.12 -2.75 -12.63
CA LYS A 123 12.41 -2.65 -13.33
C LYS A 123 12.34 -1.65 -14.49
N GLN A 124 11.24 -1.65 -15.26
CA GLN A 124 11.01 -0.65 -16.30
C GLN A 124 10.94 0.76 -15.70
N ALA A 125 10.21 0.95 -14.59
CA ALA A 125 10.12 2.24 -13.91
C ALA A 125 11.48 2.74 -13.43
N ILE A 126 12.31 1.87 -12.84
CA ILE A 126 13.69 2.18 -12.40
C ILE A 126 14.57 2.56 -13.58
N THR A 127 14.44 1.86 -14.72
CA THR A 127 15.21 2.18 -15.94
C THR A 127 14.89 3.57 -16.48
N ILE A 128 13.60 3.97 -16.41
CA ILE A 128 13.14 5.29 -16.87
C ILE A 128 13.54 6.39 -15.90
N SER A 129 13.42 6.13 -14.60
CA SER A 129 13.72 7.09 -13.54
C SER A 129 14.55 6.44 -12.42
N PRO A 130 15.89 6.33 -12.59
CA PRO A 130 16.74 5.69 -11.60
C PRO A 130 16.78 6.42 -10.25
N GLN A 131 16.35 7.68 -10.23
CA GLN A 131 16.27 8.50 -9.01
C GLN A 131 14.94 8.35 -8.27
N ASP A 132 13.97 7.64 -8.84
CA ASP A 132 12.70 7.35 -8.15
C ASP A 132 12.88 6.18 -7.18
N SER A 133 13.03 6.51 -5.89
CA SER A 133 13.20 5.51 -4.84
C SER A 133 11.99 4.60 -4.67
N LEU A 134 10.78 5.09 -5.01
CA LEU A 134 9.54 4.34 -4.82
C LEU A 134 9.52 3.05 -5.64
N ALA A 135 9.91 3.11 -6.92
CA ALA A 135 9.98 1.93 -7.78
C ALA A 135 10.97 0.88 -7.24
N SER A 136 12.14 1.34 -6.76
CA SER A 136 13.15 0.47 -6.14
C SER A 136 12.66 -0.15 -4.84
N CYS A 137 11.97 0.62 -3.99
CA CYS A 137 11.37 0.10 -2.75
C CYS A 137 10.27 -0.93 -3.04
N ARG A 138 9.41 -0.68 -4.04
CA ARG A 138 8.37 -1.64 -4.46
C ARG A 138 8.98 -2.94 -4.99
N LEU A 139 10.01 -2.84 -5.81
CA LEU A 139 10.75 -4.02 -6.28
C LEU A 139 11.35 -4.82 -5.11
N ALA A 140 11.99 -4.13 -4.15
CA ALA A 140 12.55 -4.79 -2.97
C ALA A 140 11.48 -5.47 -2.11
N THR A 141 10.33 -4.82 -1.91
CA THR A 141 9.20 -5.42 -1.17
C THR A 141 8.64 -6.65 -1.89
N SER A 142 8.48 -6.59 -3.21
CA SER A 142 8.01 -7.72 -4.03
C SER A 142 9.00 -8.90 -4.00
N LEU A 143 10.31 -8.63 -4.11
CA LEU A 143 11.36 -9.65 -3.95
C LEU A 143 11.32 -10.28 -2.56
N TYR A 144 11.16 -9.46 -1.51
CA TYR A 144 11.07 -9.94 -0.14
C TYR A 144 9.86 -10.86 0.06
N ALA A 145 8.69 -10.48 -0.43
CA ALA A 145 7.47 -11.28 -0.36
C ALA A 145 7.60 -12.63 -1.09
N GLN A 146 8.44 -12.72 -2.12
CA GLN A 146 8.77 -13.97 -2.81
C GLN A 146 9.87 -14.80 -2.11
N GLY A 147 10.37 -14.39 -0.94
CA GLY A 147 11.46 -15.07 -0.25
C GLY A 147 12.84 -14.81 -0.84
N LYS A 148 12.98 -13.92 -1.82
CA LYS A 148 14.26 -13.50 -2.41
C LYS A 148 14.95 -12.46 -1.51
N PHE A 149 15.16 -12.82 -0.24
CA PHE A 149 15.62 -11.92 0.82
C PHE A 149 16.98 -11.27 0.51
N SER A 150 17.93 -12.03 0.00
CA SER A 150 19.26 -11.53 -0.34
C SER A 150 19.23 -10.46 -1.42
N GLU A 151 18.44 -10.68 -2.48
CA GLU A 151 18.30 -9.72 -3.58
C GLU A 151 17.61 -8.43 -3.11
N SER A 152 16.54 -8.57 -2.31
CA SER A 152 15.84 -7.45 -1.71
C SER A 152 16.78 -6.59 -0.84
N MET A 153 17.52 -7.21 0.06
CA MET A 153 18.43 -6.51 0.98
C MET A 153 19.59 -5.84 0.25
N THR A 154 20.11 -6.45 -0.81
CA THR A 154 21.15 -5.85 -1.67
C THR A 154 20.60 -4.60 -2.34
N LEU A 155 19.43 -4.70 -2.98
CA LEU A 155 18.79 -3.57 -3.63
C LEU A 155 18.53 -2.39 -2.66
N LEU A 156 18.07 -2.68 -1.44
CA LEU A 156 17.81 -1.65 -0.42
C LEU A 156 19.09 -0.98 0.07
N ARG A 157 20.19 -1.75 0.28
CA ARG A 157 21.50 -1.19 0.64
C ARG A 157 22.05 -0.29 -0.45
N ASP A 158 21.98 -0.72 -1.69
CA ASP A 158 22.40 0.06 -2.86
C ASP A 158 21.57 1.35 -3.00
N LEU A 159 20.26 1.25 -2.74
CA LEU A 159 19.39 2.42 -2.76
C LEU A 159 19.77 3.42 -1.67
N ILE A 160 20.01 2.97 -0.44
CA ILE A 160 20.43 3.84 0.68
C ILE A 160 21.80 4.46 0.40
N ALA A 161 22.74 3.71 -0.19
CA ALA A 161 24.06 4.24 -0.56
C ALA A 161 23.96 5.37 -1.56
N LYS A 162 23.05 5.27 -2.56
CA LYS A 162 22.81 6.28 -3.59
C LYS A 162 21.91 7.42 -3.11
N GLN A 163 20.95 7.10 -2.25
CA GLN A 163 19.91 8.00 -1.77
C GLN A 163 19.72 7.84 -0.25
N PRO A 164 20.59 8.43 0.57
CA PRO A 164 20.56 8.25 2.04
C PRO A 164 19.29 8.77 2.73
N ARG A 165 18.46 9.53 2.01
CA ARG A 165 17.18 10.06 2.51
C ARG A 165 15.96 9.24 2.07
N SER A 166 16.15 8.08 1.45
CA SER A 166 15.07 7.20 1.02
C SER A 166 14.39 6.52 2.23
N HIS A 167 13.39 7.18 2.81
CA HIS A 167 12.67 6.65 3.98
C HIS A 167 12.00 5.30 3.70
N CYS A 168 11.49 5.06 2.47
CA CYS A 168 10.90 3.78 2.11
C CYS A 168 11.90 2.62 2.18
N ALA A 169 13.19 2.87 1.85
CA ALA A 169 14.21 1.82 1.96
C ALA A 169 14.49 1.44 3.42
N TYR A 170 14.59 2.42 4.31
CA TYR A 170 14.72 2.16 5.74
C TYR A 170 13.50 1.45 6.31
N PHE A 171 12.30 1.82 5.86
CA PHE A 171 11.07 1.17 6.30
C PHE A 171 11.05 -0.32 5.93
N THR A 172 11.32 -0.63 4.66
CA THR A 172 11.36 -2.02 4.17
C THR A 172 12.47 -2.84 4.86
N MET A 173 13.65 -2.25 5.09
CA MET A 173 14.71 -2.92 5.85
C MET A 173 14.31 -3.17 7.30
N GLY A 174 13.59 -2.24 7.94
CA GLY A 174 13.07 -2.41 9.28
C GLY A 174 12.10 -3.60 9.38
N VAL A 175 11.20 -3.74 8.41
CA VAL A 175 10.30 -4.91 8.30
C VAL A 175 11.10 -6.20 8.18
N ALA A 176 12.07 -6.24 7.26
CA ALA A 176 12.90 -7.42 7.06
C ALA A 176 13.70 -7.83 8.31
N PHE A 177 14.23 -6.86 9.06
CA PHE A 177 14.92 -7.12 10.33
C PHE A 177 13.95 -7.60 11.42
N ALA A 178 12.75 -7.04 11.50
CA ALA A 178 11.74 -7.48 12.46
C ALA A 178 11.32 -8.93 12.23
N ASP A 179 11.07 -9.31 10.99
CA ASP A 179 10.72 -10.68 10.59
C ASP A 179 11.86 -11.66 10.87
N ALA A 180 13.11 -11.21 10.76
CA ALA A 180 14.29 -11.99 11.11
C ALA A 180 14.56 -12.06 12.62
N GLY A 181 13.74 -11.43 13.46
CA GLY A 181 13.95 -11.36 14.93
C GLY A 181 15.05 -10.39 15.36
N LEU A 182 15.58 -9.59 14.43
CA LEU A 182 16.63 -8.59 14.69
C LEU A 182 15.99 -7.26 15.13
N TYR A 183 15.26 -7.31 16.23
CA TYR A 183 14.38 -6.23 16.69
C TYR A 183 15.09 -4.90 16.93
N ARG A 184 16.31 -4.92 17.49
CA ARG A 184 17.09 -3.69 17.70
C ARG A 184 17.49 -3.03 16.38
N ASP A 185 17.79 -3.81 15.36
CA ASP A 185 18.10 -3.31 14.02
C ASP A 185 16.85 -2.77 13.33
N ALA A 186 15.71 -3.45 13.47
CA ALA A 186 14.43 -2.98 12.98
C ALA A 186 14.08 -1.60 13.58
N ILE A 187 14.17 -1.45 14.91
CA ILE A 187 13.93 -0.17 15.60
C ILE A 187 14.86 0.92 15.07
N ARG A 188 16.15 0.61 14.86
CA ARG A 188 17.11 1.57 14.31
C ARG A 188 16.72 2.05 12.91
N MET A 189 16.28 1.16 12.04
CA MET A 189 15.82 1.51 10.70
C MET A 189 14.54 2.35 10.75
N TRP A 190 13.57 1.97 11.55
CA TRP A 190 12.31 2.71 11.67
C TRP A 190 12.48 4.08 12.34
N LYS A 191 13.42 4.25 13.29
CA LYS A 191 13.78 5.59 13.79
C LYS A 191 14.30 6.50 12.69
N LYS A 192 15.05 5.96 11.70
CA LYS A 192 15.43 6.72 10.50
C LYS A 192 14.24 7.12 9.62
N VAL A 193 13.22 6.29 9.51
CA VAL A 193 11.98 6.66 8.80
C VAL A 193 11.30 7.85 9.46
N VAL A 194 11.16 7.80 10.79
CA VAL A 194 10.53 8.88 11.57
C VAL A 194 11.32 10.18 11.47
N GLU A 195 12.65 10.11 11.45
CA GLU A 195 13.54 11.26 11.28
C GLU A 195 13.41 11.89 9.88
N LEU A 196 13.40 11.06 8.83
CA LEU A 196 13.47 11.52 7.44
C LEU A 196 12.12 11.99 6.89
N ALA A 197 11.02 11.40 7.34
CA ALA A 197 9.68 11.65 6.82
C ALA A 197 8.61 11.59 7.93
N PRO A 198 8.65 12.47 8.95
CA PRO A 198 7.86 12.35 10.20
C PRO A 198 6.34 12.35 10.01
N SER A 199 5.84 12.90 8.89
CA SER A 199 4.42 12.97 8.54
C SER A 199 3.98 11.92 7.51
N SER A 200 4.87 11.03 7.08
CA SER A 200 4.50 9.96 6.15
C SER A 200 3.70 8.86 6.84
N PRO A 201 2.86 8.13 6.09
CA PRO A 201 2.18 6.93 6.59
C PRO A 201 3.16 5.88 7.14
N GLU A 202 4.31 5.73 6.49
CA GLU A 202 5.38 4.81 6.92
C GLU A 202 5.96 5.22 8.28
N ALA A 203 6.08 6.53 8.54
CA ALA A 203 6.56 7.02 9.85
C ALA A 203 5.56 6.76 10.97
N GLN A 204 4.26 6.83 10.68
CA GLN A 204 3.22 6.47 11.63
C GLN A 204 3.29 4.97 11.97
N SER A 205 3.33 4.11 10.96
CA SER A 205 3.48 2.66 11.15
C SER A 205 4.80 2.30 11.85
N ALA A 206 5.88 3.01 11.53
CA ALA A 206 7.18 2.84 12.17
C ALA A 206 7.14 3.17 13.68
N LYS A 207 6.48 4.27 14.09
CA LYS A 207 6.32 4.64 15.51
C LYS A 207 5.58 3.56 16.28
N GLU A 208 4.47 3.06 15.75
CA GLU A 208 3.69 2.00 16.37
C GLU A 208 4.50 0.70 16.52
N SER A 209 5.24 0.34 15.48
CA SER A 209 6.10 -0.85 15.48
C SER A 209 7.26 -0.72 16.46
N ILE A 210 7.89 0.46 16.55
CA ILE A 210 8.96 0.74 17.54
C ILE A 210 8.41 0.56 18.95
N ASP A 211 7.27 1.18 19.27
CA ASP A 211 6.66 1.11 20.59
C ASP A 211 6.36 -0.34 21.03
N VAL A 212 5.82 -1.16 20.11
CA VAL A 212 5.59 -2.59 20.36
C VAL A 212 6.89 -3.34 20.63
N LEU A 213 7.93 -3.12 19.83
CA LEU A 213 9.18 -3.83 19.98
C LEU A 213 9.97 -3.37 21.24
N GLU A 214 9.94 -2.07 21.57
CA GLU A 214 10.60 -1.55 22.77
C GLU A 214 9.96 -2.12 24.04
N ARG A 215 8.62 -2.20 24.11
CA ARG A 215 7.91 -2.90 25.20
C ARG A 215 8.27 -4.37 25.26
N PHE A 216 8.28 -5.07 24.15
CA PHE A 216 8.67 -6.48 24.09
C PHE A 216 10.10 -6.71 24.62
N LEU A 217 11.05 -5.85 24.27
CA LEU A 217 12.45 -5.94 24.68
C LEU A 217 12.67 -5.55 26.15
N SER A 218 11.82 -4.68 26.72
CA SER A 218 11.86 -4.30 28.14
C SER A 218 11.17 -5.31 29.06
N GLY A 219 10.47 -6.30 28.50
CA GLY A 219 9.74 -7.31 29.26
C GLY A 219 8.42 -6.83 29.85
N GLN A 220 7.87 -5.72 29.34
CA GLN A 220 6.57 -5.14 29.72
C GLN A 220 5.43 -5.68 28.85
#